data_1767736d57ed1a0f3fabf82fb414df7b
#
_entry.id   1767736d57ed1a0f3fabf82fb414df7b
#
_cell.length_a   1.000
_cell.length_b   1.000
_cell.length_c   1.000
_cell.angle_alpha   90.00
_cell.angle_beta   90.00
_cell.angle_gamma   90.00
#
_symmetry.space_group_name_H-M   'P 1'
#
loop_
_entity.id
_entity.type
_entity.pdbx_description
1 polymer ?
#
loop_
_entity_poly.entity_id
_entity_poly.type
_entity_poly.pdbx_seq_one_letter_code
_entity_poly.pdbx_strand_id
1 'polypeptide(L)'
;LHVETGSTFVYVTHDQMEAMTLATKICLINNGVLQQYEAPLDVYNRPRNLFVADFVGNPSINFMEAKGRQRSDGSMELTVLDGEKAVFLPEKPLSMDRWFMERNQADEEAEKKKQEVLKDKKAVEKGNKDETFKYHIAKVDESDYAVEDDPVITDEDFVIGVRPECLKLSPAGQGSLEATVYGAMPTGMESTVKLRVGDFLLTGVIFGGVTYQIGEKTGVDIEGNDILLFDRKSGKCVTAGKIEFIR
;
A
#
# COMPACT_ATOMS: atom_id res chain seq x y z
N LEU A 1 27.59 -18.06 -2.22
CA LEU A 1 27.59 -19.42 -2.79
C LEU A 1 27.06 -19.42 -4.22
N HIS A 2 25.83 -18.93 -4.52
CA HIS A 2 25.29 -18.92 -5.90
C HIS A 2 26.10 -18.02 -6.86
N VAL A 3 26.62 -16.88 -6.38
CA VAL A 3 27.49 -15.99 -7.16
C VAL A 3 28.81 -16.69 -7.55
N GLU A 4 29.36 -17.49 -6.66
CA GLU A 4 30.62 -18.20 -6.88
C GLU A 4 30.45 -19.43 -7.78
N THR A 5 29.34 -20.14 -7.65
CA THR A 5 29.08 -21.38 -8.37
C THR A 5 28.38 -21.15 -9.72
N GLY A 6 27.82 -19.99 -9.96
CA GLY A 6 26.98 -19.70 -11.14
C GLY A 6 25.69 -20.54 -11.22
N SER A 7 25.35 -21.24 -10.14
CA SER A 7 24.20 -22.15 -10.11
C SER A 7 22.90 -21.41 -9.74
N THR A 8 21.78 -21.90 -10.26
CA THR A 8 20.46 -21.41 -9.88
C THR A 8 19.97 -22.14 -8.63
N PHE A 9 19.62 -21.35 -7.60
CA PHE A 9 19.05 -21.85 -6.37
C PHE A 9 17.62 -21.35 -6.23
N VAL A 10 16.73 -22.23 -5.78
CA VAL A 10 15.36 -21.88 -5.36
C VAL A 10 15.27 -22.08 -3.87
N TYR A 11 14.96 -21.00 -3.15
CA TYR A 11 14.84 -20.98 -1.71
C TYR A 11 13.43 -20.56 -1.30
N VAL A 12 12.78 -21.37 -0.48
CA VAL A 12 11.42 -21.08 0.03
C VAL A 12 11.54 -20.67 1.49
N THR A 13 11.09 -19.47 1.81
CA THR A 13 11.09 -18.92 3.16
C THR A 13 9.82 -18.10 3.41
N HIS A 14 9.46 -17.96 4.68
CA HIS A 14 8.47 -16.98 5.14
C HIS A 14 9.14 -15.74 5.75
N ASP A 15 10.46 -15.74 5.85
CA ASP A 15 11.24 -14.59 6.36
C ASP A 15 11.52 -13.61 5.22
N GLN A 16 10.93 -12.41 5.35
CA GLN A 16 11.08 -11.35 4.36
C GLN A 16 12.52 -10.84 4.27
N MET A 17 13.22 -10.74 5.41
CA MET A 17 14.59 -10.23 5.44
C MET A 17 15.56 -11.18 4.75
N GLU A 18 15.36 -12.49 4.92
CA GLU A 18 16.12 -13.49 4.17
C GLU A 18 15.88 -13.36 2.67
N ALA A 19 14.60 -13.29 2.25
CA ALA A 19 14.23 -13.15 0.85
C ALA A 19 14.84 -11.87 0.23
N MET A 20 14.70 -10.73 0.91
CA MET A 20 15.19 -9.43 0.43
C MET A 20 16.73 -9.39 0.33
N THR A 21 17.43 -10.11 1.21
CA THR A 21 18.90 -10.08 1.29
C THR A 21 19.56 -11.08 0.35
N LEU A 22 19.00 -12.28 0.24
CA LEU A 22 19.65 -13.40 -0.45
C LEU A 22 19.23 -13.54 -1.91
N ALA A 23 18.04 -13.09 -2.27
CA ALA A 23 17.48 -13.34 -3.59
C ALA A 23 17.92 -12.31 -4.63
N THR A 24 18.12 -12.76 -5.86
CA THR A 24 18.22 -11.89 -7.05
C THR A 24 16.82 -11.58 -7.60
N LYS A 25 15.86 -12.50 -7.38
CA LYS A 25 14.44 -12.31 -7.68
C LYS A 25 13.58 -12.96 -6.60
N ILE A 26 12.51 -12.30 -6.25
CA ILE A 26 11.50 -12.78 -5.31
C ILE A 26 10.25 -13.18 -6.08
N CYS A 27 9.79 -14.41 -5.84
CA CYS A 27 8.51 -14.93 -6.33
C CYS A 27 7.51 -14.91 -5.17
N LEU A 28 6.60 -13.96 -5.18
CA LEU A 28 5.57 -13.83 -4.15
C LEU A 28 4.30 -14.51 -4.59
N ILE A 29 3.84 -15.47 -3.78
CA ILE A 29 2.67 -16.32 -4.08
C ILE A 29 1.65 -16.18 -2.96
N ASN A 30 0.39 -16.00 -3.32
CA ASN A 30 -0.74 -16.02 -2.41
C ASN A 30 -1.81 -17.02 -2.91
N ASN A 31 -2.25 -17.92 -2.04
CA ASN A 31 -3.24 -18.95 -2.37
C ASN A 31 -2.96 -19.71 -3.68
N GLY A 32 -1.67 -19.98 -3.97
CA GLY A 32 -1.24 -20.66 -5.20
C GLY A 32 -1.20 -19.76 -6.44
N VAL A 33 -1.51 -18.47 -6.32
CA VAL A 33 -1.46 -17.50 -7.42
C VAL A 33 -0.20 -16.65 -7.30
N LEU A 34 0.53 -16.53 -8.40
CA LEU A 34 1.67 -15.63 -8.51
C LEU A 34 1.21 -14.18 -8.42
N GLN A 35 1.68 -13.46 -7.41
CA GLN A 35 1.38 -12.05 -7.21
C GLN A 35 2.41 -11.15 -7.89
N GLN A 36 3.70 -11.42 -7.68
CA GLN A 36 4.79 -10.66 -8.30
C GLN A 36 6.06 -11.50 -8.39
N TYR A 37 6.86 -11.29 -9.45
CA TYR A 37 8.16 -11.93 -9.63
C TYR A 37 9.16 -10.90 -10.18
N GLU A 38 9.91 -10.26 -9.27
CA GLU A 38 10.82 -9.16 -9.61
C GLU A 38 12.04 -9.16 -8.66
N ALA A 39 12.98 -8.23 -8.90
CA ALA A 39 14.06 -7.99 -7.97
C ALA A 39 13.53 -7.48 -6.61
N PRO A 40 14.24 -7.73 -5.49
CA PRO A 40 13.75 -7.38 -4.15
C PRO A 40 13.30 -5.92 -4.01
N LEU A 41 14.11 -4.96 -4.46
CA LEU A 41 13.77 -3.54 -4.38
C LEU A 41 12.57 -3.16 -5.26
N ASP A 42 12.37 -3.84 -6.39
CA ASP A 42 11.19 -3.61 -7.23
C ASP A 42 9.91 -4.12 -6.56
N VAL A 43 10.00 -5.27 -5.87
CA VAL A 43 8.87 -5.80 -5.09
C VAL A 43 8.50 -4.83 -3.97
N TYR A 44 9.48 -4.22 -3.31
CA TYR A 44 9.27 -3.26 -2.23
C TYR A 44 8.73 -1.90 -2.72
N ASN A 45 9.41 -1.31 -3.71
CA ASN A 45 9.13 0.06 -4.17
C ASN A 45 7.99 0.13 -5.19
N ARG A 46 7.74 -0.96 -5.95
CA ARG A 46 6.76 -1.02 -7.04
C ARG A 46 5.88 -2.27 -6.91
N PRO A 47 5.17 -2.43 -5.79
CA PRO A 47 4.27 -3.55 -5.60
C PRO A 47 3.13 -3.49 -6.63
N ARG A 48 2.77 -4.64 -7.20
CA ARG A 48 1.72 -4.71 -8.23
C ARG A 48 0.31 -4.52 -7.68
N ASN A 49 0.11 -4.83 -6.41
CA ASN A 49 -1.20 -4.74 -5.77
C ASN A 49 -1.08 -4.50 -4.25
N LEU A 50 -2.20 -4.28 -3.60
CA LEU A 50 -2.32 -4.06 -2.16
C LEU A 50 -1.72 -5.21 -1.35
N PHE A 51 -1.93 -6.46 -1.78
CA PHE A 51 -1.38 -7.62 -1.09
C PHE A 51 0.15 -7.59 -1.03
N VAL A 52 0.81 -7.35 -2.17
CA VAL A 52 2.28 -7.27 -2.22
C VAL A 52 2.79 -6.11 -1.36
N ALA A 53 2.10 -4.97 -1.42
CA ALA A 53 2.48 -3.79 -0.66
C ALA A 53 2.42 -4.01 0.85
N ASP A 54 1.36 -4.69 1.32
CA ASP A 54 1.14 -5.01 2.74
C ASP A 54 2.10 -6.10 3.23
N PHE A 55 2.28 -7.14 2.39
CA PHE A 55 3.07 -8.30 2.76
C PHE A 55 4.56 -7.97 2.89
N VAL A 56 5.10 -7.04 2.09
CA VAL A 56 6.54 -6.75 2.05
C VAL A 56 6.85 -5.45 2.79
N GLY A 57 7.69 -5.57 3.82
CA GLY A 57 8.15 -4.46 4.67
C GLY A 57 7.85 -4.70 6.15
N ASN A 58 8.77 -4.27 7.01
CA ASN A 58 8.62 -4.31 8.46
C ASN A 58 9.23 -3.03 9.07
N PRO A 59 8.37 -2.12 9.59
CA PRO A 59 6.89 -2.20 9.67
C PRO A 59 6.20 -2.23 8.30
N SER A 60 4.94 -2.69 8.27
CA SER A 60 4.12 -2.70 7.05
C SER A 60 3.81 -1.28 6.56
N ILE A 61 3.44 -1.20 5.30
CA ILE A 61 3.00 0.05 4.67
C ILE A 61 1.76 0.63 5.37
N ASN A 62 1.66 1.95 5.43
CA ASN A 62 0.43 2.62 5.86
C ASN A 62 -0.53 2.72 4.69
N PHE A 63 -1.77 2.25 4.86
CA PHE A 63 -2.83 2.47 3.90
C PHE A 63 -3.79 3.56 4.37
N MET A 64 -4.16 4.44 3.46
CA MET A 64 -5.17 5.48 3.66
C MET A 64 -6.18 5.39 2.53
N GLU A 65 -7.46 5.24 2.86
CA GLU A 65 -8.51 5.37 1.85
C GLU A 65 -8.55 6.79 1.33
N ALA A 66 -8.74 6.90 0.03
CA ALA A 66 -8.79 8.17 -0.66
C ALA A 66 -9.98 8.19 -1.61
N LYS A 67 -10.64 9.34 -1.71
CA LYS A 67 -11.69 9.57 -2.69
C LYS A 67 -11.37 10.78 -3.53
N GLY A 68 -11.51 10.67 -4.86
CA GLY A 68 -11.25 11.80 -5.72
C GLY A 68 -11.21 11.48 -7.19
N ARG A 69 -10.63 12.41 -7.97
CA ARG A 69 -10.62 12.34 -9.44
C ARG A 69 -9.38 12.99 -10.03
N GLN A 70 -9.11 12.64 -11.27
CA GLN A 70 -8.03 13.24 -12.03
C GLN A 70 -8.40 14.66 -12.50
N ARG A 71 -7.44 15.59 -12.37
CA ARG A 71 -7.51 16.93 -12.93
C ARG A 71 -7.03 16.97 -14.37
N SER A 72 -7.29 18.06 -15.08
CA SER A 72 -6.86 18.28 -16.46
C SER A 72 -5.33 18.35 -16.65
N ASP A 73 -4.59 18.65 -15.58
CA ASP A 73 -3.13 18.67 -15.56
C ASP A 73 -2.49 17.28 -15.31
N GLY A 74 -3.32 16.26 -15.15
CA GLY A 74 -2.90 14.89 -14.89
C GLY A 74 -2.69 14.54 -13.40
N SER A 75 -2.73 15.51 -12.50
CA SER A 75 -2.71 15.29 -11.05
C SER A 75 -4.03 14.69 -10.56
N MET A 76 -4.02 14.10 -9.35
CA MET A 76 -5.22 13.60 -8.68
C MET A 76 -5.60 14.51 -7.54
N GLU A 77 -6.83 15.00 -7.52
CA GLU A 77 -7.41 15.67 -6.37
C GLU A 77 -8.05 14.63 -5.46
N LEU A 78 -7.56 14.52 -4.24
CA LEU A 78 -7.95 13.48 -3.30
C LEU A 78 -8.44 14.07 -1.98
N THR A 79 -9.35 13.34 -1.35
CA THR A 79 -9.72 13.52 0.05
C THR A 79 -9.30 12.26 0.79
N VAL A 80 -8.52 12.40 1.86
CA VAL A 80 -7.97 11.31 2.68
C VAL A 80 -8.21 11.58 4.16
N LEU A 81 -8.02 10.61 5.04
CA LEU A 81 -8.04 10.80 6.50
C LEU A 81 -9.27 11.60 6.99
N ASP A 82 -10.47 11.18 6.54
CA ASP A 82 -11.76 11.80 6.92
C ASP A 82 -11.92 13.29 6.60
N GLY A 83 -11.27 13.79 5.58
CA GLY A 83 -11.54 15.16 5.11
C GLY A 83 -10.32 15.95 4.69
N GLU A 84 -9.12 15.49 4.99
CA GLU A 84 -7.90 16.15 4.56
C GLU A 84 -7.80 16.18 3.03
N LYS A 85 -7.56 17.37 2.48
CA LYS A 85 -7.42 17.57 1.03
C LYS A 85 -5.97 17.41 0.62
N ALA A 86 -5.76 16.64 -0.43
CA ALA A 86 -4.44 16.38 -0.99
C ALA A 86 -4.44 16.38 -2.51
N VAL A 87 -3.29 16.68 -3.08
CA VAL A 87 -3.00 16.50 -4.49
C VAL A 87 -1.95 15.40 -4.62
N PHE A 88 -2.27 14.39 -5.41
CA PHE A 88 -1.29 13.36 -5.77
C PHE A 88 -0.74 13.67 -7.16
N LEU A 89 0.58 13.72 -7.26
CA LEU A 89 1.34 14.02 -8.46
C LEU A 89 1.97 12.71 -8.97
N PRO A 90 1.42 12.09 -10.03
CA PRO A 90 1.98 10.85 -10.59
C PRO A 90 3.42 11.04 -11.08
N GLU A 91 4.28 10.03 -10.89
CA GLU A 91 5.66 10.07 -11.40
C GLU A 91 5.75 10.07 -12.94
N LYS A 92 4.72 9.55 -13.60
CA LYS A 92 4.59 9.45 -15.06
C LYS A 92 3.22 9.95 -15.52
N PRO A 93 3.12 10.45 -16.75
CA PRO A 93 1.81 10.81 -17.30
C PRO A 93 0.81 9.66 -17.15
N LEU A 94 -0.31 9.94 -16.52
CA LEU A 94 -1.38 9.00 -16.21
C LEU A 94 -2.68 9.48 -16.88
N SER A 95 -3.50 8.54 -17.36
CA SER A 95 -4.89 8.76 -17.73
C SER A 95 -5.78 7.78 -17.00
N MET A 96 -6.58 8.27 -16.06
CA MET A 96 -7.49 7.41 -15.28
C MET A 96 -8.59 6.81 -16.15
N ASP A 97 -9.08 7.54 -17.15
CA ASP A 97 -10.08 7.01 -18.10
C ASP A 97 -9.53 5.77 -18.82
N ARG A 98 -8.29 5.86 -19.29
CA ARG A 98 -7.62 4.71 -19.92
C ARG A 98 -7.41 3.57 -18.95
N TRP A 99 -6.98 3.86 -17.71
CA TRP A 99 -6.83 2.85 -16.66
C TRP A 99 -8.13 2.09 -16.42
N PHE A 100 -9.24 2.81 -16.22
CA PHE A 100 -10.54 2.20 -15.96
C PHE A 100 -11.02 1.36 -17.15
N MET A 101 -10.79 1.83 -18.36
CA MET A 101 -11.14 1.07 -19.57
C MET A 101 -10.34 -0.25 -19.64
N GLU A 102 -9.03 -0.21 -19.46
CA GLU A 102 -8.16 -1.39 -19.48
C GLU A 102 -8.51 -2.36 -18.34
N ARG A 103 -8.79 -1.87 -17.13
CA ARG A 103 -9.25 -2.67 -16.00
C ARG A 103 -10.56 -3.39 -16.31
N ASN A 104 -11.57 -2.66 -16.78
CA ASN A 104 -12.89 -3.23 -17.06
C ASN A 104 -12.82 -4.29 -18.17
N GLN A 105 -12.00 -4.07 -19.20
CA GLN A 105 -11.76 -5.08 -20.25
C GLN A 105 -11.11 -6.34 -19.68
N ALA A 106 -10.10 -6.19 -18.80
CA ALA A 106 -9.44 -7.34 -18.18
C ALA A 106 -10.39 -8.13 -17.27
N ASP A 107 -11.28 -7.44 -16.54
CA ASP A 107 -12.29 -8.08 -15.69
C ASP A 107 -13.33 -8.86 -16.53
N GLU A 108 -13.79 -8.29 -17.65
CA GLU A 108 -14.68 -9.00 -18.58
C GLU A 108 -14.04 -10.24 -19.21
N GLU A 109 -12.77 -10.15 -19.59
CA GLU A 109 -12.03 -11.29 -20.14
C GLU A 109 -11.83 -12.39 -19.09
N ALA A 110 -11.51 -12.01 -17.84
CA ALA A 110 -11.38 -12.95 -16.74
C ALA A 110 -12.71 -13.66 -16.46
N GLU A 111 -13.82 -12.93 -16.45
CA GLU A 111 -15.16 -13.52 -16.25
C GLU A 111 -15.55 -14.48 -17.38
N LYS A 112 -15.28 -14.12 -18.65
CA LYS A 112 -15.50 -15.01 -19.80
C LYS A 112 -14.71 -16.32 -19.66
N LYS A 113 -13.43 -16.21 -19.27
CA LYS A 113 -12.58 -17.41 -19.04
C LYS A 113 -13.11 -18.28 -17.89
N LYS A 114 -13.55 -17.67 -16.77
CA LYS A 114 -14.19 -18.39 -15.66
C LYS A 114 -15.44 -19.15 -16.13
N GLN A 115 -16.28 -18.53 -16.94
CA GLN A 115 -17.49 -19.17 -17.47
C GLN A 115 -17.19 -20.31 -18.45
N GLU A 116 -16.13 -20.20 -19.26
CA GLU A 116 -15.70 -21.26 -20.16
C GLU A 116 -15.18 -22.49 -19.38
N VAL A 117 -14.36 -22.26 -18.34
CA VAL A 117 -13.85 -23.32 -17.47
C VAL A 117 -14.98 -24.01 -16.71
N LEU A 118 -15.99 -23.27 -16.24
CA LEU A 118 -17.16 -23.83 -15.54
C LEU A 118 -18.06 -24.69 -16.46
N LYS A 119 -18.07 -24.44 -17.77
CA LYS A 119 -18.80 -25.26 -18.76
C LYS A 119 -18.14 -26.61 -18.98
N ASP A 120 -16.84 -26.71 -18.75
CA ASP A 120 -16.09 -27.98 -18.88
C ASP A 120 -16.21 -28.77 -17.56
N LYS A 121 -17.27 -29.59 -17.43
CA LYS A 121 -17.64 -30.36 -16.22
C LYS A 121 -16.56 -31.31 -15.68
N LYS A 122 -15.36 -31.36 -16.29
CA LYS A 122 -14.19 -32.10 -15.82
C LYS A 122 -13.14 -31.26 -15.09
N ALA A 123 -13.28 -29.95 -15.07
CA ALA A 123 -12.46 -29.08 -14.27
C ALA A 123 -12.91 -29.19 -12.81
N VAL A 124 -12.24 -30.03 -12.05
CA VAL A 124 -12.35 -30.09 -10.60
C VAL A 124 -12.18 -28.67 -10.06
N GLU A 125 -13.11 -28.24 -9.21
CA GLU A 125 -13.06 -27.00 -8.44
C GLU A 125 -11.74 -26.84 -7.65
N LYS A 126 -10.69 -26.52 -8.34
CA LYS A 126 -9.56 -25.79 -7.77
C LYS A 126 -9.81 -24.31 -8.04
N GLY A 127 -10.91 -23.84 -7.48
CA GLY A 127 -11.21 -22.43 -7.45
C GLY A 127 -10.18 -21.73 -6.58
N ASN A 128 -9.16 -21.14 -7.21
CA ASN A 128 -8.53 -19.98 -6.64
C ASN A 128 -9.65 -18.94 -6.51
N LYS A 129 -10.17 -18.79 -5.31
CA LYS A 129 -11.02 -17.67 -4.99
C LYS A 129 -10.10 -16.46 -5.10
N ASP A 130 -10.24 -15.68 -6.17
CA ASP A 130 -9.80 -14.30 -6.23
C ASP A 130 -10.64 -13.52 -5.20
N GLU A 131 -10.35 -13.75 -3.93
CA GLU A 131 -10.87 -12.92 -2.87
C GLU A 131 -10.11 -11.60 -2.97
N THR A 132 -10.85 -10.52 -3.13
CA THR A 132 -10.26 -9.18 -3.07
C THR A 132 -9.49 -9.07 -1.75
N PHE A 133 -8.21 -8.73 -1.83
CA PHE A 133 -7.37 -8.64 -0.64
C PHE A 133 -7.94 -7.58 0.30
N LYS A 134 -8.27 -8.01 1.52
CA LYS A 134 -8.73 -7.11 2.58
C LYS A 134 -7.49 -6.49 3.24
N TYR A 135 -7.23 -5.24 2.95
CA TYR A 135 -6.19 -4.46 3.61
C TYR A 135 -6.72 -3.87 4.92
N HIS A 136 -5.82 -3.60 5.85
CA HIS A 136 -6.15 -3.05 7.16
C HIS A 136 -5.80 -1.57 7.23
N ILE A 137 -6.76 -0.76 7.71
CA ILE A 137 -6.54 0.64 8.05
C ILE A 137 -6.54 0.74 9.56
N ALA A 138 -5.39 1.07 10.14
CA ALA A 138 -5.25 1.17 11.57
C ALA A 138 -5.99 2.40 12.12
N LYS A 139 -6.94 2.18 13.04
CA LYS A 139 -7.69 3.22 13.77
C LYS A 139 -7.49 3.06 15.27
N VAL A 140 -7.76 4.15 16.02
CA VAL A 140 -7.60 4.17 17.50
C VAL A 140 -8.63 3.28 18.17
N ASP A 141 -9.89 3.32 17.71
CA ASP A 141 -10.99 2.50 18.23
C ASP A 141 -11.32 1.37 17.26
N GLU A 142 -10.65 0.23 17.44
CA GLU A 142 -11.00 -1.01 16.73
C GLU A 142 -12.18 -1.78 17.40
N SER A 143 -12.85 -1.18 18.39
CA SER A 143 -13.84 -1.87 19.21
C SER A 143 -15.20 -2.06 18.52
N ASP A 144 -15.47 -1.42 17.40
CA ASP A 144 -16.69 -1.60 16.67
C ASP A 144 -16.52 -2.65 15.55
N TYR A 145 -16.75 -3.92 15.94
CA TYR A 145 -17.21 -4.94 15.00
C TYR A 145 -18.64 -4.60 14.51
N ALA A 146 -18.85 -3.37 14.08
CA ALA A 146 -19.99 -3.07 13.24
C ALA A 146 -19.72 -3.79 11.93
N VAL A 147 -20.54 -4.79 11.63
CA VAL A 147 -20.66 -5.34 10.29
C VAL A 147 -21.26 -4.19 9.46
N GLU A 148 -20.38 -3.27 9.03
CA GLU A 148 -20.76 -2.33 7.99
C GLU A 148 -20.95 -3.16 6.73
N ASP A 149 -22.09 -2.99 6.09
CA ASP A 149 -22.32 -3.49 4.73
C ASP A 149 -21.12 -3.02 3.88
N ASP A 150 -20.52 -3.95 3.13
CA ASP A 150 -19.35 -3.63 2.29
C ASP A 150 -19.69 -2.38 1.44
N PRO A 151 -18.95 -1.28 1.61
CA PRO A 151 -19.28 -0.03 0.92
C PRO A 151 -19.23 -0.23 -0.59
N VAL A 152 -20.16 0.39 -1.32
CA VAL A 152 -20.14 0.37 -2.78
C VAL A 152 -18.90 1.10 -3.26
N ILE A 153 -17.93 0.34 -3.79
CA ILE A 153 -16.68 0.88 -4.33
C ILE A 153 -16.92 1.42 -5.74
N THR A 154 -16.55 2.67 -5.95
CA THR A 154 -16.68 3.40 -7.21
C THR A 154 -15.33 3.63 -7.88
N ASP A 155 -15.33 4.22 -9.07
CA ASP A 155 -14.11 4.61 -9.78
C ASP A 155 -13.44 5.87 -9.20
N GLU A 156 -14.05 6.48 -8.19
CA GLU A 156 -13.47 7.58 -7.40
C GLU A 156 -12.76 7.10 -6.12
N ASP A 157 -12.82 5.79 -5.82
CA ASP A 157 -12.28 5.22 -4.60
C ASP A 157 -10.87 4.63 -4.85
N PHE A 158 -9.90 5.14 -4.11
CA PHE A 158 -8.48 4.79 -4.19
C PHE A 158 -7.95 4.39 -2.82
N VAL A 159 -6.75 3.82 -2.81
CA VAL A 159 -5.95 3.62 -1.59
C VAL A 159 -4.58 4.23 -1.82
N ILE A 160 -4.15 5.07 -0.89
CA ILE A 160 -2.79 5.60 -0.84
C ILE A 160 -1.96 4.70 0.06
N GLY A 161 -0.82 4.24 -0.46
CA GLY A 161 0.17 3.49 0.30
C GLY A 161 1.39 4.35 0.62
N VAL A 162 1.73 4.46 1.91
CA VAL A 162 2.87 5.25 2.39
C VAL A 162 3.79 4.36 3.21
N ARG A 163 5.03 4.19 2.77
CA ARG A 163 6.03 3.46 3.55
C ARG A 163 6.38 4.22 4.83
N PRO A 164 6.67 3.52 5.96
CA PRO A 164 6.95 4.15 7.24
C PRO A 164 8.09 5.17 7.22
N GLU A 165 9.11 4.96 6.41
CA GLU A 165 10.25 5.87 6.24
C GLU A 165 9.93 7.16 5.49
N CYS A 166 8.77 7.21 4.80
CA CYS A 166 8.29 8.42 4.11
C CYS A 166 7.62 9.42 5.07
N LEU A 167 7.30 9.02 6.30
CA LEU A 167 6.76 9.91 7.31
C LEU A 167 7.89 10.72 7.95
N LYS A 168 7.76 12.04 7.95
CA LYS A 168 8.69 12.97 8.60
C LYS A 168 7.97 13.72 9.71
N LEU A 169 8.59 13.76 10.87
CA LEU A 169 8.07 14.48 12.02
C LEU A 169 8.72 15.86 12.12
N SER A 170 7.90 16.83 12.46
CA SER A 170 8.29 18.22 12.70
C SER A 170 7.66 18.71 14.01
N PRO A 171 8.11 19.84 14.57
CA PRO A 171 7.44 20.44 15.72
C PRO A 171 5.95 20.68 15.46
N ALA A 172 5.14 20.62 16.51
CA ALA A 172 3.70 20.91 16.42
C ALA A 172 3.42 22.24 15.70
N GLY A 173 2.46 22.24 14.79
CA GLY A 173 2.09 23.40 13.97
C GLY A 173 2.96 23.65 12.74
N GLN A 174 3.96 22.81 12.47
CA GLN A 174 4.85 22.99 11.30
C GLN A 174 4.61 21.97 10.18
N GLY A 175 4.11 20.77 10.48
CA GLY A 175 3.82 19.74 9.49
C GLY A 175 2.56 20.02 8.67
N SER A 176 2.39 19.29 7.57
CA SER A 176 1.17 19.32 6.72
C SER A 176 -0.04 18.76 7.46
N LEU A 177 0.18 17.81 8.36
CA LEU A 177 -0.82 17.18 9.22
C LEU A 177 -0.44 17.38 10.68
N GLU A 178 -1.45 17.55 11.54
CA GLU A 178 -1.29 17.52 12.98
C GLU A 178 -1.46 16.10 13.50
N ALA A 179 -0.53 15.67 14.34
CA ALA A 179 -0.57 14.34 14.93
C ALA A 179 -0.27 14.36 16.44
N THR A 180 -0.61 13.27 17.08
CA THR A 180 -0.20 12.99 18.47
C THR A 180 0.52 11.65 18.51
N VAL A 181 1.64 11.60 19.21
CA VAL A 181 2.38 10.35 19.41
C VAL A 181 1.54 9.38 20.24
N TYR A 182 1.11 8.30 19.62
CA TYR A 182 0.32 7.25 20.25
C TYR A 182 1.19 6.18 20.90
N GLY A 183 2.35 5.93 20.30
CA GLY A 183 3.34 4.99 20.83
C GLY A 183 4.70 5.22 20.17
N ALA A 184 5.77 4.92 20.90
CA ALA A 184 7.12 5.00 20.38
C ALA A 184 7.94 3.80 20.88
N MET A 185 8.66 3.17 19.96
CA MET A 185 9.51 2.01 20.21
C MET A 185 10.90 2.28 19.64
N PRO A 186 11.83 2.80 20.46
CA PRO A 186 13.20 3.01 20.05
C PRO A 186 13.93 1.67 19.95
N THR A 187 14.66 1.45 18.85
CA THR A 187 15.46 0.26 18.58
C THR A 187 16.96 0.57 18.44
N GLY A 188 17.39 1.71 18.98
CA GLY A 188 18.77 2.20 18.94
C GLY A 188 18.98 3.29 17.90
N MET A 189 19.30 2.94 16.66
CA MET A 189 19.54 3.92 15.59
C MET A 189 18.26 4.49 14.98
N GLU A 190 17.14 3.84 15.21
CA GLU A 190 15.83 4.24 14.71
C GLU A 190 14.76 4.11 15.78
N SER A 191 13.65 4.78 15.58
CA SER A 191 12.46 4.66 16.41
C SER A 191 11.26 4.39 15.52
N THR A 192 10.52 3.33 15.80
CA THR A 192 9.19 3.13 15.22
C THR A 192 8.19 3.92 16.05
N VAL A 193 7.49 4.84 15.41
CA VAL A 193 6.54 5.74 16.08
C VAL A 193 5.15 5.51 15.49
N LYS A 194 4.15 5.27 16.35
CA LYS A 194 2.74 5.30 15.97
C LYS A 194 2.18 6.69 16.22
N LEU A 195 1.59 7.27 15.21
CA LEU A 195 1.09 8.63 15.16
C LEU A 195 -0.42 8.60 14.97
N ARG A 196 -1.14 9.24 15.87
CA ARG A 196 -2.57 9.46 15.74
C ARG A 196 -2.82 10.73 14.93
N VAL A 197 -3.50 10.59 13.78
CA VAL A 197 -3.99 11.69 12.93
C VAL A 197 -5.50 11.55 12.85
N GLY A 198 -6.24 12.42 13.54
CA GLY A 198 -7.69 12.20 13.73
C GLY A 198 -7.95 10.87 14.44
N ASP A 199 -8.68 9.98 13.79
CA ASP A 199 -8.96 8.63 14.28
C ASP A 199 -8.03 7.55 13.70
N PHE A 200 -7.14 7.94 12.79
CA PHE A 200 -6.21 7.02 12.12
C PHE A 200 -4.88 6.89 12.87
N LEU A 201 -4.27 5.72 12.74
CA LEU A 201 -2.93 5.43 13.23
C LEU A 201 -1.97 5.24 12.05
N LEU A 202 -0.96 6.08 11.95
CA LEU A 202 0.11 5.96 10.99
C LEU A 202 1.40 5.50 11.69
N THR A 203 2.13 4.60 11.06
CA THR A 203 3.42 4.12 11.56
C THR A 203 4.56 4.79 10.81
N GLY A 204 5.45 5.48 11.52
CA GLY A 204 6.67 6.07 10.98
C GLY A 204 7.91 5.38 11.50
N VAL A 205 8.97 5.36 10.68
CA VAL A 205 10.33 4.97 11.09
C VAL A 205 11.21 6.20 11.00
N ILE A 206 11.69 6.64 12.16
CA ILE A 206 12.47 7.86 12.31
C ILE A 206 13.91 7.50 12.68
N PHE A 207 14.85 7.91 11.85
CA PHE A 207 16.27 7.69 12.10
C PHE A 207 16.86 8.77 13.01
N GLY A 208 17.81 8.35 13.84
CA GLY A 208 18.44 9.19 14.84
C GLY A 208 18.00 8.83 16.26
N GLY A 209 18.76 9.25 17.24
CA GLY A 209 18.50 8.96 18.67
C GLY A 209 17.38 9.83 19.29
N VAL A 210 16.33 10.15 18.52
CA VAL A 210 15.23 11.00 18.98
C VAL A 210 14.24 10.16 19.79
N THR A 211 13.88 10.65 20.97
CA THR A 211 12.89 10.02 21.85
C THR A 211 11.60 10.80 21.81
N TYR A 212 10.51 10.15 21.51
CA TYR A 212 9.16 10.74 21.51
C TYR A 212 8.39 10.29 22.73
N GLN A 213 7.61 11.20 23.32
CA GLN A 213 6.75 10.90 24.46
C GLN A 213 5.32 10.61 23.99
N ILE A 214 4.69 9.60 24.58
CA ILE A 214 3.26 9.33 24.32
C ILE A 214 2.43 10.54 24.73
N GLY A 215 1.54 10.98 23.84
CA GLY A 215 0.73 12.18 24.02
C GLY A 215 1.39 13.46 23.52
N GLU A 216 2.64 13.42 23.08
CA GLU A 216 3.33 14.57 22.47
C GLU A 216 2.67 14.94 21.15
N LYS A 217 2.41 16.25 20.97
CA LYS A 217 1.91 16.79 19.69
C LYS A 217 3.06 17.02 18.74
N THR A 218 2.87 16.67 17.48
CA THR A 218 3.86 16.80 16.42
C THR A 218 3.18 17.13 15.10
N GLY A 219 3.93 17.79 14.21
CA GLY A 219 3.56 17.89 12.81
C GLY A 219 4.05 16.65 12.05
N VAL A 220 3.34 16.27 11.00
CA VAL A 220 3.70 15.15 10.12
C VAL A 220 3.65 15.60 8.68
N ASP A 221 4.69 15.28 7.93
CA ASP A 221 4.75 15.42 6.49
C ASP A 221 4.96 14.04 5.86
N ILE A 222 4.43 13.86 4.64
CA ILE A 222 4.67 12.68 3.83
C ILE A 222 5.62 13.09 2.71
N GLU A 223 6.85 12.58 2.76
CA GLU A 223 7.90 12.92 1.82
C GLU A 223 8.29 11.74 0.94
N GLY A 224 8.77 12.05 -0.27
CA GLY A 224 9.26 11.07 -1.23
C GLY A 224 8.45 11.03 -2.52
N ASN A 225 8.97 10.26 -3.49
CA ASN A 225 8.35 10.06 -4.80
C ASN A 225 7.75 8.64 -4.95
N ASP A 226 7.83 7.85 -3.89
CA ASP A 226 7.43 6.44 -3.88
C ASP A 226 6.12 6.22 -3.11
N ILE A 227 5.30 7.27 -3.03
CA ILE A 227 3.93 7.16 -2.52
C ILE A 227 3.10 6.45 -3.58
N LEU A 228 2.39 5.40 -3.17
CA LEU A 228 1.68 4.51 -4.08
C LEU A 228 0.20 4.87 -4.16
N LEU A 229 -0.32 4.89 -5.37
CA LEU A 229 -1.75 5.02 -5.64
C LEU A 229 -2.29 3.67 -6.12
N PHE A 230 -3.28 3.12 -5.42
CA PHE A 230 -3.96 1.90 -5.80
C PHE A 230 -5.41 2.20 -6.20
N ASP A 231 -5.89 1.51 -7.22
CA ASP A 231 -7.32 1.44 -7.53
C ASP A 231 -8.00 0.51 -6.52
N ARG A 232 -8.91 1.04 -5.72
CA ARG A 232 -9.55 0.29 -4.64
C ARG A 232 -10.37 -0.90 -5.15
N LYS A 233 -10.98 -0.76 -6.34
CA LYS A 233 -11.84 -1.78 -6.92
C LYS A 233 -11.08 -3.04 -7.34
N SER A 234 -9.93 -2.88 -7.98
CA SER A 234 -9.09 -4.00 -8.44
C SER A 234 -7.98 -4.37 -7.46
N GLY A 235 -7.67 -3.51 -6.49
CA GLY A 235 -6.51 -3.64 -5.60
C GLY A 235 -5.17 -3.46 -6.30
N LYS A 236 -5.14 -3.11 -7.59
CA LYS A 236 -3.90 -2.97 -8.37
C LYS A 236 -3.26 -1.61 -8.16
N CYS A 237 -1.93 -1.59 -8.16
CA CYS A 237 -1.16 -0.35 -8.15
C CYS A 237 -1.32 0.38 -9.48
N VAL A 238 -1.78 1.62 -9.42
CA VAL A 238 -1.94 2.50 -10.60
C VAL A 238 -0.61 3.13 -10.96
N THR A 239 0.04 3.75 -9.98
CA THR A 239 1.32 4.45 -10.15
C THR A 239 1.92 4.80 -8.80
N ALA A 240 3.19 5.20 -8.83
CA ALA A 240 3.84 5.91 -7.73
C ALA A 240 3.86 7.41 -8.02
N GLY A 241 4.11 8.21 -6.99
CA GLY A 241 4.19 9.66 -7.11
C GLY A 241 4.45 10.35 -5.79
N LYS A 242 4.09 11.62 -5.73
CA LYS A 242 4.11 12.45 -4.51
C LYS A 242 2.69 12.76 -4.05
N ILE A 243 2.52 12.98 -2.75
CA ILE A 243 1.29 13.52 -2.19
C ILE A 243 1.60 14.85 -1.48
N GLU A 244 0.77 15.86 -1.71
CA GLU A 244 0.89 17.18 -1.09
C GLU A 244 -0.46 17.55 -0.48
N PHE A 245 -0.47 17.85 0.83
CA PHE A 245 -1.68 18.27 1.52
C PHE A 245 -1.94 19.76 1.29
N ILE A 246 -3.20 20.08 1.05
CA ILE A 246 -3.65 21.48 0.85
C ILE A 246 -4.11 22.01 2.21
N ARG A 247 -3.44 23.05 2.70
CA ARG A 247 -3.84 23.78 3.92
C ARG A 247 -4.98 24.74 3.66
#